data_6e97ea589eef17ee70e1968bbadb001b
#
_entry.id   6e97ea589eef17ee70e1968bbadb001b
#
_cell.length_a   1.000
_cell.length_b   1.000
_cell.length_c   1.000
_cell.angle_alpha   90.00
_cell.angle_beta   90.00
_cell.angle_gamma   90.00
#
_symmetry.space_group_name_H-M   'P 1'
#
loop_
_entity.id
_entity.type
_entity.pdbx_description
1 polymer ?
#
loop_
_entity_poly.entity_id
_entity_poly.type
_entity_poly.pdbx_seq_one_letter_code
_entity_poly.pdbx_strand_id
1 'polypeptide(L)'
;MPADPRAFSVTLDAWEAYDRLGSPEGELALANAVVYLACAPRSNAVYVAMGEALADVEKFGTLEVPLHLRPAPTRFMKNLGYGRDYRYAHDEPEAFAAGERYLPETLPDRRYYRPVPRGLEIKIGEALARLRARNESKG
;
A
#
# COMPACT_ATOMS: atom_id res chain seq x y z
N MET A 1 -1.46 -14.19 5.57
CA MET A 1 -1.40 -13.05 6.50
C MET A 1 -2.80 -12.69 6.97
N PRO A 2 -2.99 -12.08 8.15
CA PRO A 2 -4.29 -11.53 8.55
C PRO A 2 -4.70 -10.37 7.63
N ALA A 3 -6.00 -10.28 7.33
CA ALA A 3 -6.59 -9.11 6.64
C ALA A 3 -6.86 -7.93 7.60
N ASP A 4 -6.39 -8.02 8.82
CA ASP A 4 -6.50 -7.02 9.87
C ASP A 4 -5.09 -6.54 10.26
N PRO A 5 -4.74 -5.26 10.02
CA PRO A 5 -3.42 -4.72 10.35
C PRO A 5 -3.11 -4.71 11.85
N ARG A 6 -4.14 -4.74 12.72
CA ARG A 6 -3.95 -4.84 14.18
C ARG A 6 -3.26 -6.12 14.62
N ALA A 7 -3.27 -7.15 13.78
CA ALA A 7 -2.62 -8.42 14.07
C ALA A 7 -1.12 -8.26 14.38
N PHE A 8 -0.44 -7.33 13.70
CA PHE A 8 0.96 -7.04 13.98
C PHE A 8 1.15 -6.38 15.33
N SER A 9 0.35 -5.34 15.64
CA SER A 9 0.42 -4.65 16.94
C SER A 9 0.12 -5.61 18.08
N VAL A 10 -0.98 -6.37 17.99
CA VAL A 10 -1.35 -7.35 19.03
C VAL A 10 -0.23 -8.36 19.28
N THR A 11 0.45 -8.82 18.23
CA THR A 11 1.56 -9.78 18.36
C THR A 11 2.77 -9.15 19.04
N LEU A 12 3.15 -7.93 18.63
CA LEU A 12 4.30 -7.23 19.21
C LEU A 12 4.03 -6.83 20.66
N ASP A 13 2.83 -6.32 20.96
CA ASP A 13 2.42 -5.95 22.32
C ASP A 13 2.41 -7.19 23.25
N ALA A 14 1.95 -8.33 22.77
CA ALA A 14 1.97 -9.56 23.54
C ALA A 14 3.39 -10.07 23.81
N TRP A 15 4.29 -9.93 22.84
CA TRP A 15 5.71 -10.24 23.02
C TRP A 15 6.34 -9.33 24.07
N GLU A 16 6.12 -8.01 23.96
CA GLU A 16 6.65 -7.05 24.91
C GLU A 16 6.08 -7.27 26.33
N ALA A 17 4.81 -7.61 26.44
CA ALA A 17 4.20 -7.98 27.73
C ALA A 17 4.88 -9.21 28.34
N TYR A 18 5.16 -10.24 27.53
CA TYR A 18 5.88 -11.42 28.00
C TYR A 18 7.30 -11.08 28.50
N ASP A 19 8.05 -10.27 27.75
CA ASP A 19 9.40 -9.86 28.13
C ASP A 19 9.43 -9.06 29.43
N ARG A 20 8.40 -8.27 29.70
CA ARG A 20 8.33 -7.39 30.89
C ARG A 20 7.76 -8.09 32.13
N LEU A 21 6.74 -8.91 31.96
CA LEU A 21 5.98 -9.51 33.07
C LEU A 21 6.44 -10.93 33.39
N GLY A 22 6.94 -11.66 32.38
CA GLY A 22 7.29 -13.06 32.55
C GLY A 22 6.09 -13.96 32.78
N SER A 23 6.32 -15.14 33.40
CA SER A 23 5.30 -16.13 33.73
C SER A 23 4.64 -15.80 35.09
N PRO A 24 3.32 -15.98 35.24
CA PRO A 24 2.36 -16.48 34.26
C PRO A 24 1.68 -15.39 33.42
N GLU A 25 1.78 -14.10 33.78
CA GLU A 25 1.03 -13.00 33.16
C GLU A 25 1.41 -12.79 31.69
N GLY A 26 2.69 -12.84 31.37
CA GLY A 26 3.19 -12.73 30.00
C GLY A 26 2.75 -13.86 29.10
N GLU A 27 2.62 -15.08 29.64
CA GLU A 27 2.08 -16.24 28.91
C GLU A 27 0.62 -16.04 28.53
N LEU A 28 -0.17 -15.41 29.40
CA LEU A 28 -1.57 -15.08 29.12
C LEU A 28 -1.68 -14.03 27.99
N ALA A 29 -0.76 -13.06 27.93
CA ALA A 29 -0.70 -12.10 26.83
C ALA A 29 -0.42 -12.79 25.48
N LEU A 30 0.54 -13.73 25.43
CA LEU A 30 0.81 -14.54 24.23
C LEU A 30 -0.39 -15.41 23.85
N ALA A 31 -1.05 -16.07 24.82
CA ALA A 31 -2.25 -16.86 24.58
C ALA A 31 -3.38 -16.03 23.97
N ASN A 32 -3.59 -14.81 24.47
CA ASN A 32 -4.56 -13.86 23.92
C ASN A 32 -4.25 -13.51 22.45
N ALA A 33 -2.98 -13.22 22.12
CA ALA A 33 -2.55 -12.97 20.74
C ALA A 33 -2.82 -14.20 19.84
N VAL A 34 -2.55 -15.41 20.31
CA VAL A 34 -2.85 -16.66 19.58
C VAL A 34 -4.33 -16.77 19.24
N VAL A 35 -5.21 -16.54 20.21
CA VAL A 35 -6.66 -16.57 19.99
C VAL A 35 -7.08 -15.51 18.97
N TYR A 36 -6.58 -14.29 19.13
CA TYR A 36 -6.86 -13.21 18.18
C TYR A 36 -6.45 -13.57 16.75
N LEU A 37 -5.22 -14.05 16.56
CA LEU A 37 -4.70 -14.43 15.24
C LEU A 37 -5.44 -15.63 14.63
N ALA A 38 -5.88 -16.58 15.46
CA ALA A 38 -6.65 -17.74 15.00
C ALA A 38 -8.03 -17.33 14.45
N CYS A 39 -8.65 -16.32 15.05
CA CYS A 39 -9.96 -15.81 14.67
C CYS A 39 -9.91 -14.70 13.60
N ALA A 40 -8.75 -14.07 13.38
CA ALA A 40 -8.62 -12.96 12.44
C ALA A 40 -8.85 -13.41 10.99
N PRO A 41 -9.57 -12.60 10.18
CA PRO A 41 -9.72 -12.86 8.75
C PRO A 41 -8.38 -12.98 8.07
N ARG A 42 -8.22 -13.95 7.17
CA ARG A 42 -6.97 -14.20 6.44
C ARG A 42 -7.05 -13.66 5.03
N SER A 43 -5.94 -13.07 4.57
CA SER A 43 -5.75 -12.62 3.19
C SER A 43 -4.33 -12.85 2.73
N ASN A 44 -4.14 -13.22 1.47
CA ASN A 44 -2.85 -13.27 0.80
C ASN A 44 -2.69 -12.15 -0.25
N ALA A 45 -3.61 -11.19 -0.32
CA ALA A 45 -3.63 -10.16 -1.34
C ALA A 45 -2.32 -9.35 -1.38
N VAL A 46 -1.79 -8.96 -0.22
CA VAL A 46 -0.49 -8.24 -0.12
C VAL A 46 0.67 -9.13 -0.54
N TYR A 47 0.66 -10.42 -0.17
CA TYR A 47 1.71 -11.36 -0.57
C TYR A 47 1.76 -11.54 -2.09
N VAL A 48 0.59 -11.72 -2.72
CA VAL A 48 0.47 -11.84 -4.18
C VAL A 48 0.92 -10.55 -4.85
N ALA A 49 0.45 -9.39 -4.38
CA ALA A 49 0.84 -8.07 -4.90
C ALA A 49 2.35 -7.85 -4.86
N MET A 50 2.99 -8.19 -3.74
CA MET A 50 4.45 -8.08 -3.60
C MET A 50 5.19 -9.02 -4.55
N GLY A 51 4.72 -10.26 -4.72
CA GLY A 51 5.30 -11.22 -5.66
C GLY A 51 5.22 -10.73 -7.10
N GLU A 52 4.06 -10.20 -7.53
CA GLU A 52 3.88 -9.63 -8.86
C GLU A 52 4.78 -8.39 -9.07
N ALA A 53 4.89 -7.51 -8.08
CA ALA A 53 5.75 -6.34 -8.17
C ALA A 53 7.23 -6.72 -8.28
N LEU A 54 7.70 -7.68 -7.49
CA LEU A 54 9.08 -8.18 -7.57
C LEU A 54 9.38 -8.84 -8.92
N ALA A 55 8.44 -9.60 -9.48
CA ALA A 55 8.57 -10.20 -10.81
C ALA A 55 8.69 -9.13 -11.90
N ASP A 56 7.93 -8.03 -11.79
CA ASP A 56 8.07 -6.91 -12.73
C ASP A 56 9.41 -6.19 -12.57
N VAL A 57 9.91 -6.00 -11.34
CA VAL A 57 11.26 -5.45 -11.11
C VAL A 57 12.34 -6.33 -11.73
N GLU A 58 12.24 -7.64 -11.59
CA GLU A 58 13.19 -8.59 -12.20
C GLU A 58 13.12 -8.55 -13.72
N LYS A 59 11.92 -8.46 -14.29
CA LYS A 59 11.67 -8.49 -15.74
C LYS A 59 12.06 -7.18 -16.43
N PHE A 60 11.72 -6.03 -15.85
CA PHE A 60 11.87 -4.72 -16.47
C PHE A 60 13.09 -3.95 -15.98
N GLY A 61 13.71 -4.38 -14.88
CA GLY A 61 14.85 -3.69 -14.25
C GLY A 61 14.48 -2.32 -13.71
N THR A 62 15.46 -1.41 -13.73
CA THR A 62 15.30 -0.04 -13.28
C THR A 62 14.61 0.78 -14.35
N LEU A 63 13.41 1.28 -14.06
CA LEU A 63 12.63 2.15 -14.94
C LEU A 63 12.67 3.59 -14.46
N GLU A 64 12.58 4.52 -15.37
CA GLU A 64 12.59 5.94 -15.06
C GLU A 64 11.26 6.40 -14.43
N VAL A 65 11.36 7.23 -13.39
CA VAL A 65 10.20 7.91 -12.80
C VAL A 65 9.61 8.86 -13.85
N PRO A 66 8.29 8.97 -14.01
CA PRO A 66 7.66 9.93 -14.90
C PRO A 66 8.15 11.38 -14.69
N LEU A 67 8.33 12.13 -15.76
CA LEU A 67 8.96 13.47 -15.72
C LEU A 67 8.23 14.44 -14.78
N HIS A 68 6.89 14.41 -14.76
CA HIS A 68 6.09 15.27 -13.89
C HIS A 68 6.31 15.03 -12.40
N LEU A 69 6.75 13.81 -12.01
CA LEU A 69 7.04 13.43 -10.61
C LEU A 69 8.50 13.73 -10.21
N ARG A 70 9.37 14.07 -11.16
CA ARG A 70 10.78 14.35 -10.86
C ARG A 70 10.95 15.76 -10.30
N PRO A 71 11.67 15.94 -9.18
CA PRO A 71 11.95 17.27 -8.66
C PRO A 71 12.80 18.09 -9.65
N ALA A 72 12.52 19.38 -9.77
CA ALA A 72 13.23 20.30 -10.65
C ALA A 72 13.92 21.44 -9.87
N PRO A 73 14.94 21.15 -9.04
CA PRO A 73 15.59 22.17 -8.21
C PRO A 73 16.40 23.19 -9.03
N THR A 74 16.78 22.87 -10.27
CA THR A 74 17.55 23.76 -11.14
C THR A 74 16.73 24.23 -12.34
N ARG A 75 17.11 25.42 -12.90
CA ARG A 75 16.51 25.95 -14.11
C ARG A 75 16.70 25.01 -15.31
N PHE A 76 17.82 24.32 -15.37
CA PHE A 76 18.11 23.33 -16.40
C PHE A 76 17.12 22.17 -16.35
N MET A 77 16.87 21.60 -15.17
CA MET A 77 15.88 20.52 -15.00
C MET A 77 14.46 20.96 -15.36
N LYS A 78 14.07 22.19 -15.01
CA LYS A 78 12.78 22.76 -15.42
C LYS A 78 12.67 22.84 -16.95
N ASN A 79 13.75 23.23 -17.63
CA ASN A 79 13.78 23.31 -19.10
C ASN A 79 13.68 21.91 -19.75
N LEU A 80 14.13 20.86 -19.07
CA LEU A 80 13.97 19.46 -19.49
C LEU A 80 12.56 18.91 -19.22
N GLY A 81 11.66 19.70 -18.63
CA GLY A 81 10.29 19.30 -18.35
C GLY A 81 10.08 18.60 -17.01
N TYR A 82 11.09 18.56 -16.14
CA TYR A 82 10.95 17.99 -14.80
C TYR A 82 9.92 18.76 -13.98
N GLY A 83 9.00 18.04 -13.33
CA GLY A 83 7.93 18.62 -12.53
C GLY A 83 6.89 19.42 -13.34
N ARG A 84 6.92 19.36 -14.68
CA ARG A 84 5.91 20.02 -15.52
C ARG A 84 4.56 19.33 -15.29
N ASP A 85 3.53 20.15 -15.10
CA ASP A 85 2.14 19.71 -14.90
C ASP A 85 1.94 18.84 -13.64
N TYR A 86 2.89 18.90 -12.69
CA TYR A 86 2.73 18.22 -11.39
C TYR A 86 1.50 18.75 -10.67
N ARG A 87 0.59 17.85 -10.34
CA ARG A 87 -0.62 18.16 -9.56
C ARG A 87 -0.43 17.75 -8.11
N TYR A 88 -0.53 18.72 -7.21
CA TYR A 88 -0.40 18.47 -5.78
C TYR A 88 -1.71 17.85 -5.26
N ALA A 89 -1.66 16.59 -4.88
CA ALA A 89 -2.87 15.83 -4.51
C ALA A 89 -3.69 16.48 -3.39
N HIS A 90 -3.05 17.19 -2.46
CA HIS A 90 -3.76 17.88 -1.37
C HIS A 90 -4.65 19.04 -1.83
N ASP A 91 -4.40 19.62 -3.00
CA ASP A 91 -5.22 20.67 -3.60
C ASP A 91 -6.42 20.11 -4.37
N GLU A 92 -6.45 18.79 -4.55
CA GLU A 92 -7.52 18.10 -5.26
C GLU A 92 -8.61 17.57 -4.31
N PRO A 93 -9.85 17.39 -4.79
CA PRO A 93 -10.93 16.81 -3.99
C PRO A 93 -10.53 15.45 -3.39
N GLU A 94 -10.75 15.28 -2.09
CA GLU A 94 -10.37 14.11 -1.30
C GLU A 94 -8.85 13.81 -1.30
N ALA A 95 -8.00 14.82 -1.58
CA ALA A 95 -6.55 14.68 -1.71
C ALA A 95 -6.16 13.58 -2.73
N PHE A 96 -6.93 13.47 -3.83
CA PHE A 96 -6.72 12.47 -4.87
C PHE A 96 -6.68 13.12 -6.25
N ALA A 97 -5.52 13.12 -6.89
CA ALA A 97 -5.30 13.64 -8.24
C ALA A 97 -5.77 12.61 -9.29
N ALA A 98 -7.06 12.61 -9.60
CA ALA A 98 -7.64 11.70 -10.57
C ALA A 98 -7.09 11.95 -11.99
N GLY A 99 -6.81 10.87 -12.74
CA GLY A 99 -6.21 10.91 -14.08
C GLY A 99 -4.67 10.90 -14.07
N GLU A 100 -4.03 10.99 -12.90
CA GLU A 100 -2.57 10.96 -12.80
C GLU A 100 -2.01 9.54 -12.92
N ARG A 101 -0.91 9.42 -13.66
CA ARG A 101 -0.13 8.20 -13.78
C ARG A 101 1.15 8.30 -12.97
N TYR A 102 1.32 7.43 -11.99
CA TYR A 102 2.49 7.39 -11.10
C TYR A 102 3.51 6.30 -11.48
N LEU A 103 3.08 5.31 -12.25
CA LEU A 103 3.96 4.26 -12.74
C LEU A 103 4.74 4.71 -13.98
N PRO A 104 5.97 4.18 -14.21
CA PRO A 104 6.74 4.44 -15.40
C PRO A 104 5.94 4.20 -16.69
N GLU A 105 6.13 5.07 -17.71
CA GLU A 105 5.38 4.99 -18.97
C GLU A 105 5.61 3.68 -19.73
N THR A 106 6.83 3.14 -19.60
CA THR A 106 7.24 1.89 -20.24
C THR A 106 6.69 0.64 -19.55
N LEU A 107 6.21 0.78 -18.31
CA LEU A 107 5.55 -0.32 -17.61
C LEU A 107 4.10 -0.44 -18.07
N PRO A 108 3.62 -1.63 -18.44
CA PRO A 108 2.20 -1.86 -18.69
C PRO A 108 1.34 -1.42 -17.50
N ASP A 109 0.08 -1.07 -17.75
CA ASP A 109 -0.83 -0.73 -16.65
C ASP A 109 -0.91 -1.90 -15.66
N ARG A 110 -0.64 -1.61 -14.37
CA ARG A 110 -0.54 -2.60 -13.30
C ARG A 110 -1.43 -2.27 -12.14
N ARG A 111 -2.11 -3.31 -11.65
CA ARG A 111 -2.92 -3.27 -10.43
C ARG A 111 -2.48 -4.43 -9.56
N TYR A 112 -1.36 -4.26 -8.84
CA TYR A 112 -0.79 -5.32 -8.00
C TYR A 112 -1.73 -5.72 -6.86
N TYR A 113 -2.24 -4.75 -6.11
CA TYR A 113 -3.10 -5.05 -4.98
C TYR A 113 -4.56 -5.21 -5.41
N ARG A 114 -5.09 -6.40 -5.13
CA ARG A 114 -6.48 -6.77 -5.35
C ARG A 114 -7.06 -7.25 -4.02
N PRO A 115 -7.78 -6.37 -3.29
CA PRO A 115 -8.36 -6.74 -1.99
C PRO A 115 -9.35 -7.88 -2.14
N VAL A 116 -9.35 -8.79 -1.15
CA VAL A 116 -10.33 -9.86 -1.07
C VAL A 116 -11.51 -9.44 -0.19
N PRO A 117 -12.73 -10.01 -0.38
CA PRO A 117 -13.91 -9.62 0.39
C PRO A 117 -13.87 -10.22 1.82
N ARG A 118 -12.86 -9.86 2.61
CA ARG A 118 -12.65 -10.35 3.97
C ARG A 118 -12.15 -9.25 4.90
N GLY A 119 -12.70 -9.19 6.10
CA GLY A 119 -12.26 -8.24 7.13
C GLY A 119 -12.24 -6.79 6.66
N LEU A 120 -11.17 -6.06 6.96
CA LEU A 120 -11.00 -4.67 6.57
C LEU A 120 -10.86 -4.49 5.05
N GLU A 121 -10.43 -5.52 4.32
CA GLU A 121 -10.25 -5.42 2.87
C GLU A 121 -11.55 -5.20 2.10
N ILE A 122 -12.72 -5.49 2.68
CA ILE A 122 -14.02 -5.12 2.10
C ILE A 122 -14.10 -3.60 1.93
N LYS A 123 -13.88 -2.85 3.01
CA LYS A 123 -13.91 -1.37 2.99
C LYS A 123 -12.81 -0.77 2.11
N ILE A 124 -11.63 -1.37 2.13
CA ILE A 124 -10.51 -0.96 1.25
C ILE A 124 -10.90 -1.18 -0.21
N GLY A 125 -11.52 -2.31 -0.54
CA GLY A 125 -11.98 -2.61 -1.90
C GLY A 125 -13.01 -1.61 -2.42
N GLU A 126 -13.99 -1.25 -1.60
CA GLU A 126 -14.99 -0.23 -1.92
C GLU A 126 -14.36 1.14 -2.17
N ALA A 127 -13.44 1.58 -1.29
CA ALA A 127 -12.73 2.83 -1.45
C ALA A 127 -11.86 2.84 -2.72
N LEU A 128 -11.12 1.77 -2.99
CA LEU A 128 -10.31 1.64 -4.21
C LEU A 128 -11.17 1.62 -5.48
N ALA A 129 -12.30 0.94 -5.48
CA ALA A 129 -13.21 0.92 -6.63
C ALA A 129 -13.72 2.33 -6.95
N ARG A 130 -14.10 3.11 -5.93
CA ARG A 130 -14.52 4.51 -6.08
C ARG A 130 -13.41 5.39 -6.67
N LEU A 131 -12.19 5.29 -6.13
CA LEU A 131 -11.05 6.09 -6.61
C LEU A 131 -10.67 5.72 -8.05
N ARG A 132 -10.67 4.42 -8.38
CA ARG A 132 -10.39 3.93 -9.74
C ARG A 132 -11.41 4.42 -10.75
N ALA A 133 -12.71 4.39 -10.42
CA ALA A 133 -13.75 4.93 -11.28
C ALA A 133 -13.55 6.42 -11.56
N ARG A 134 -13.13 7.20 -10.55
CA ARG A 134 -12.77 8.62 -10.76
C ARG A 134 -11.56 8.79 -11.65
N ASN A 135 -10.59 7.90 -11.56
CA ASN A 135 -9.40 7.92 -12.40
C ASN A 135 -9.75 7.67 -13.86
N GLU A 136 -10.59 6.68 -14.13
CA GLU A 136 -11.06 6.32 -15.48
C GLU A 136 -11.96 7.40 -16.11
N SER A 137 -12.69 8.19 -15.31
CA SER A 137 -13.55 9.26 -15.82
C SER A 137 -12.81 10.53 -16.23
N LYS A 138 -11.53 10.69 -15.89
CA LYS A 138 -10.72 11.88 -16.18
C LYS A 138 -9.53 11.59 -17.13
N GLY A 139 -9.31 10.34 -17.48
CA GLY A 139 -8.34 9.91 -18.50
C GLY A 139 -9.05 9.70 -19.83
#